data_50d3ec559e60aa43c31dde1f1191bcce
#
_entry.id   50d3ec559e60aa43c31dde1f1191bcce
#
_cell.length_a   1.000
_cell.length_b   1.000
_cell.length_c   1.000
_cell.angle_alpha   90.00
_cell.angle_beta   90.00
_cell.angle_gamma   90.00
#
_symmetry.space_group_name_H-M   'P 1'
#
loop_
_entity.id
_entity.type
_entity.pdbx_description
1 polymer ?
#
loop_
_entity_poly.entity_id
_entity_poly.type
_entity_poly.pdbx_seq_one_letter_code
_entity_poly.pdbx_strand_id
1 'polypeptide(L)'
;NSKEEMSTIIDKRWYSYWKSRMQNPLKDAESLRYNKNNYITDIGKKVKNLKKVQGQYIGLTKISKTISKNILKVWMDINKKNKIKNAKNLYITDFLRLLIKKKFRLKAILVNRGWLEFDEPSDLNIKF
;
A
#
# COMPACT_ATOMS: atom_id res chain seq x y z
N ASN A 1 7.71 5.72 15.85
CA ASN A 1 6.70 4.88 16.51
C ASN A 1 5.31 5.51 16.36
N SER A 2 4.49 4.98 15.45
CA SER A 2 3.09 5.43 15.32
C SER A 2 2.26 4.91 16.51
N LYS A 3 1.51 5.80 17.16
CA LYS A 3 0.52 5.43 18.18
C LYS A 3 -0.78 4.87 17.58
N GLU A 4 -0.95 4.99 16.26
CA GLU A 4 -2.13 4.50 15.54
C GLU A 4 -2.23 2.98 15.58
N GLU A 5 -3.45 2.46 15.61
CA GLU A 5 -3.71 1.01 15.61
C GLU A 5 -3.31 0.35 14.30
N MET A 6 -3.44 1.06 13.19
CA MET A 6 -3.01 0.60 11.86
C MET A 6 -2.31 1.73 11.12
N SER A 7 -1.09 1.48 10.67
CA SER A 7 -0.31 2.46 9.91
C SER A 7 0.57 1.77 8.87
N THR A 8 0.86 2.47 7.78
CA THR A 8 1.74 1.98 6.73
C THR A 8 2.67 3.08 6.24
N ILE A 9 3.83 2.69 5.73
CA ILE A 9 4.83 3.63 5.25
C ILE A 9 4.55 3.96 3.79
N ILE A 10 4.60 5.26 3.47
CA ILE A 10 4.35 5.80 2.13
C ILE A 10 5.51 6.71 1.72
N ASP A 11 6.17 6.38 0.61
CA ASP A 11 7.20 7.23 0.03
C ASP A 11 6.58 8.30 -0.86
N LYS A 12 6.76 9.57 -0.50
CA LYS A 12 6.30 10.72 -1.30
C LYS A 12 7.19 10.99 -2.51
N ARG A 13 8.45 10.57 -2.47
CA ARG A 13 9.43 10.76 -3.54
C ARG A 13 9.61 9.51 -4.41
N TRP A 14 8.64 8.62 -4.40
CA TRP A 14 8.63 7.35 -5.12
C TRP A 14 8.93 7.49 -6.62
N TYR A 15 8.42 8.54 -7.28
CA TYR A 15 8.46 8.65 -8.73
C TYR A 15 9.88 8.67 -9.32
N SER A 16 10.81 9.38 -8.70
CA SER A 16 12.21 9.39 -9.12
C SER A 16 12.84 8.00 -9.07
N TYR A 17 12.49 7.23 -8.06
CA TYR A 17 12.97 5.86 -7.90
C TYR A 17 12.36 4.91 -8.93
N TRP A 18 11.05 4.98 -9.18
CA TRP A 18 10.42 4.19 -10.24
C TRP A 18 10.98 4.52 -11.62
N LYS A 19 11.27 5.80 -11.89
CA LYS A 19 11.95 6.21 -13.14
C LYS A 19 13.35 5.63 -13.31
N SER A 20 14.09 5.41 -12.23
CA SER A 20 15.41 4.77 -12.30
C SER A 20 15.34 3.26 -12.52
N ARG A 21 14.22 2.62 -12.13
CA ARG A 21 14.00 1.19 -12.26
C ARG A 21 13.35 0.79 -13.58
N MET A 22 12.45 1.62 -14.09
CA MET A 22 11.62 1.25 -15.24
C MET A 22 11.33 2.43 -16.17
N GLN A 23 11.24 2.15 -17.47
CA GLN A 23 10.94 3.17 -18.48
C GLN A 23 9.58 3.83 -18.27
N ASN A 24 8.59 3.08 -17.81
CA ASN A 24 7.24 3.58 -17.58
C ASN A 24 6.74 3.25 -16.17
N PRO A 25 6.90 4.17 -15.21
CA PRO A 25 6.44 4.01 -13.84
C PRO A 25 4.95 3.71 -13.66
N LEU A 26 4.11 4.09 -14.63
CA LEU A 26 2.65 3.83 -14.57
C LEU A 26 2.30 2.34 -14.76
N LYS A 27 3.21 1.52 -15.27
CA LYS A 27 2.95 0.07 -15.41
C LYS A 27 2.81 -0.62 -14.06
N ASP A 28 3.57 -0.13 -13.07
CA ASP A 28 3.65 -0.70 -11.74
C ASP A 28 2.96 0.16 -10.67
N ALA A 29 2.90 1.48 -10.86
CA ALA A 29 2.31 2.39 -9.89
C ALA A 29 0.84 2.08 -9.59
N GLU A 30 0.52 2.03 -8.31
CA GLU A 30 -0.84 1.92 -7.80
C GLU A 30 -1.38 3.26 -7.32
N SER A 31 -2.72 3.38 -7.27
CA SER A 31 -3.35 4.55 -6.68
C SER A 31 -3.02 4.66 -5.19
N LEU A 32 -2.75 5.89 -4.74
CA LEU A 32 -2.62 6.18 -3.32
C LEU A 32 -3.06 7.60 -3.05
N ARG A 33 -4.05 7.74 -2.16
CA ARG A 33 -4.53 9.03 -1.69
C ARG A 33 -4.72 9.00 -0.18
N TYR A 34 -4.41 10.11 0.46
CA TYR A 34 -4.65 10.33 1.88
C TYR A 34 -5.24 11.74 2.11
N ASN A 35 -5.96 11.90 3.21
CA ASN A 35 -6.57 13.17 3.59
C ASN A 35 -5.57 14.07 4.36
N LYS A 36 -6.02 15.29 4.74
CA LYS A 36 -5.20 16.26 5.49
C LYS A 36 -4.62 15.73 6.82
N ASN A 37 -5.24 14.70 7.39
CA ASN A 37 -4.78 14.05 8.61
C ASN A 37 -3.94 12.79 8.31
N ASN A 38 -3.46 12.62 7.08
CA ASN A 38 -2.69 11.48 6.60
C ASN A 38 -3.39 10.11 6.79
N TYR A 39 -4.72 10.04 6.77
CA TYR A 39 -5.42 8.77 6.66
C TYR A 39 -5.63 8.40 5.20
N ILE A 40 -5.27 7.17 4.85
CA ILE A 40 -5.40 6.67 3.48
C ILE A 40 -6.87 6.53 3.12
N THR A 41 -7.25 7.10 1.99
CA THR A 41 -8.60 7.08 1.44
C THR A 41 -8.73 6.22 0.19
N ASP A 42 -7.63 5.99 -0.52
CA ASP A 42 -7.54 5.10 -1.68
C ASP A 42 -6.15 4.49 -1.80
N ILE A 43 -6.07 3.19 -2.16
CA ILE A 43 -4.82 2.42 -2.32
C ILE A 43 -5.04 1.23 -3.26
N GLY A 44 -4.02 0.86 -4.03
CA GLY A 44 -3.94 -0.44 -4.69
C GLY A 44 -4.76 -0.59 -5.96
N LYS A 45 -5.13 0.48 -6.66
CA LYS A 45 -5.78 0.41 -7.97
C LYS A 45 -4.81 0.74 -9.08
N LYS A 46 -4.94 0.09 -10.22
CA LYS A 46 -4.24 0.51 -11.44
C LYS A 46 -4.57 1.96 -11.77
N VAL A 47 -3.57 2.74 -12.12
CA VAL A 47 -3.71 4.15 -12.47
C VAL A 47 -3.34 4.40 -13.93
N LYS A 48 -4.06 5.35 -14.54
CA LYS A 48 -3.75 5.86 -15.88
C LYS A 48 -3.11 7.25 -15.83
N ASN A 49 -3.01 7.83 -14.62
CA ASN A 49 -2.52 9.20 -14.43
C ASN A 49 -1.88 9.35 -13.06
N LEU A 50 -0.68 9.95 -13.03
CA LEU A 50 0.09 10.21 -11.82
C LEU A 50 -0.62 11.13 -10.81
N LYS A 51 -1.53 11.99 -11.24
CA LYS A 51 -2.32 12.86 -10.35
C LYS A 51 -3.09 12.12 -9.26
N LYS A 52 -3.31 10.81 -9.43
CA LYS A 52 -3.98 9.94 -8.44
C LYS A 52 -3.03 9.27 -7.46
N VAL A 53 -1.73 9.55 -7.57
CA VAL A 53 -0.68 8.88 -6.77
C VAL A 53 0.04 9.94 -5.93
N GLN A 54 -0.37 10.09 -4.67
CA GLN A 54 0.26 11.01 -3.72
C GLN A 54 1.53 10.43 -3.07
N GLY A 55 1.81 9.16 -3.28
CA GLY A 55 2.96 8.42 -2.77
C GLY A 55 2.86 6.95 -3.14
N GLN A 56 3.85 6.15 -2.77
CA GLN A 56 3.85 4.71 -3.04
C GLN A 56 3.96 3.93 -1.72
N TYR A 57 3.18 2.87 -1.62
CA TYR A 57 3.26 1.89 -0.54
C TYR A 57 4.54 1.09 -0.67
N ILE A 58 5.28 0.92 0.43
CA ILE A 58 6.59 0.24 0.42
C ILE A 58 6.58 -1.13 1.13
N GLY A 59 5.42 -1.74 1.28
CA GLY A 59 5.33 -3.10 1.84
C GLY A 59 5.28 -3.19 3.36
N LEU A 60 5.46 -2.09 4.11
CA LEU A 60 5.52 -2.11 5.57
C LEU A 60 4.23 -1.60 6.21
N THR A 61 3.51 -2.49 6.88
CA THR A 61 2.26 -2.15 7.60
C THR A 61 2.34 -2.62 9.04
N LYS A 62 2.08 -1.72 9.97
CA LYS A 62 1.89 -2.00 11.39
C LYS A 62 0.41 -2.23 11.67
N ILE A 63 0.09 -3.28 12.41
CA ILE A 63 -1.23 -3.57 12.96
C ILE A 63 -1.06 -3.80 14.46
N SER A 64 -1.81 -3.07 15.29
CA SER A 64 -1.78 -3.26 16.73
C SER A 64 -2.45 -4.58 17.14
N LYS A 65 -2.06 -5.10 18.29
CA LYS A 65 -2.71 -6.29 18.89
C LYS A 65 -4.21 -6.05 19.10
N THR A 66 -4.61 -4.83 19.42
CA THR A 66 -6.01 -4.46 19.70
C THR A 66 -6.94 -4.76 18.53
N ILE A 67 -6.56 -4.37 17.30
CA ILE A 67 -7.43 -4.56 16.13
C ILE A 67 -7.13 -5.83 15.34
N SER A 68 -6.05 -6.55 15.63
CA SER A 68 -5.62 -7.72 14.85
C SER A 68 -6.70 -8.80 14.77
N LYS A 69 -7.41 -9.06 15.89
CA LYS A 69 -8.53 -10.01 15.92
C LYS A 69 -9.68 -9.61 14.98
N ASN A 70 -9.99 -8.32 14.89
CA ASN A 70 -11.05 -7.81 14.01
C ASN A 70 -10.64 -7.92 12.54
N ILE A 71 -9.37 -7.63 12.23
CA ILE A 71 -8.82 -7.80 10.89
C ILE A 71 -8.83 -9.28 10.48
N LEU A 72 -8.44 -10.18 11.40
CA LEU A 72 -8.49 -11.62 11.16
C LEU A 72 -9.94 -12.11 10.87
N LYS A 73 -10.94 -11.62 11.60
CA LYS A 73 -12.35 -11.92 11.32
C LYS A 73 -12.74 -11.50 9.90
N VAL A 74 -12.33 -10.29 9.47
CA VAL A 74 -12.58 -9.84 8.10
C VAL A 74 -11.96 -10.80 7.08
N TRP A 75 -10.71 -11.21 7.30
CA TRP A 75 -10.02 -12.18 6.44
C TRP A 75 -10.75 -13.54 6.37
N MET A 76 -11.13 -14.07 7.54
CA MET A 76 -11.87 -15.35 7.63
C MET A 76 -13.23 -15.26 6.93
N ASP A 77 -13.96 -14.16 7.09
CA ASP A 77 -15.27 -13.96 6.44
C ASP A 77 -15.18 -13.91 4.91
N ILE A 78 -14.11 -13.32 4.37
CA ILE A 78 -13.87 -13.30 2.92
C ILE A 78 -13.65 -14.70 2.39
N ASN A 79 -12.83 -15.48 3.08
CA ASN A 79 -12.48 -16.83 2.66
C ASN A 79 -13.65 -17.82 2.80
N LYS A 80 -14.37 -17.80 3.93
CA LYS A 80 -15.50 -18.71 4.19
C LYS A 80 -16.68 -18.51 3.25
N LYS A 81 -16.96 -17.27 2.85
CA LYS A 81 -18.17 -16.92 2.07
C LYS A 81 -17.91 -16.85 0.57
N ASN A 82 -16.71 -17.21 0.10
CA ASN A 82 -16.30 -17.02 -1.31
C ASN A 82 -16.68 -15.64 -1.87
N LYS A 83 -16.75 -14.63 -0.99
CA LYS A 83 -17.21 -13.27 -1.33
C LYS A 83 -16.30 -12.55 -2.32
N ILE A 84 -15.06 -13.00 -2.42
CA ILE A 84 -14.09 -12.49 -3.37
C ILE A 84 -13.55 -13.70 -4.12
N LYS A 85 -13.78 -13.72 -5.44
CA LYS A 85 -13.20 -14.71 -6.34
C LYS A 85 -11.67 -14.68 -6.17
N ASN A 86 -11.06 -15.84 -5.90
CA ASN A 86 -9.61 -15.95 -5.64
C ASN A 86 -9.09 -15.17 -4.42
N ALA A 87 -9.84 -15.14 -3.30
CA ALA A 87 -9.41 -14.47 -2.07
C ALA A 87 -7.99 -14.85 -1.61
N LYS A 88 -7.54 -16.09 -1.90
CA LYS A 88 -6.18 -16.57 -1.59
C LYS A 88 -5.07 -15.83 -2.36
N ASN A 89 -5.40 -15.25 -3.51
CA ASN A 89 -4.45 -14.52 -4.38
C ASN A 89 -4.65 -12.99 -4.30
N LEU A 90 -5.29 -12.52 -3.23
CA LEU A 90 -5.53 -11.10 -3.03
C LEU A 90 -4.21 -10.38 -2.73
N TYR A 91 -3.89 -9.33 -3.47
CA TYR A 91 -2.76 -8.46 -3.12
C TYR A 91 -3.00 -7.78 -1.77
N ILE A 92 -1.93 -7.52 -1.03
CA ILE A 92 -2.02 -6.84 0.27
C ILE A 92 -2.70 -5.47 0.14
N THR A 93 -2.44 -4.72 -0.92
CA THR A 93 -3.06 -3.42 -1.19
C THR A 93 -4.57 -3.53 -1.43
N ASP A 94 -5.05 -4.60 -2.07
CA ASP A 94 -6.48 -4.90 -2.20
C ASP A 94 -7.13 -5.17 -0.84
N PHE A 95 -6.44 -5.92 0.02
CA PHE A 95 -6.92 -6.20 1.36
C PHE A 95 -6.96 -4.94 2.22
N LEU A 96 -5.91 -4.11 2.18
CA LEU A 96 -5.90 -2.81 2.86
C LEU A 96 -7.04 -1.91 2.37
N ARG A 97 -7.29 -1.86 1.07
CA ARG A 97 -8.43 -1.13 0.49
C ARG A 97 -9.78 -1.64 1.00
N LEU A 98 -9.92 -2.95 1.14
CA LEU A 98 -11.12 -3.55 1.72
C LEU A 98 -11.30 -3.15 3.19
N LEU A 99 -10.23 -3.18 3.99
CA LEU A 99 -10.28 -2.71 5.39
C LEU A 99 -10.72 -1.25 5.49
N ILE A 100 -10.18 -0.37 4.61
CA ILE A 100 -10.60 1.04 4.54
C ILE A 100 -12.10 1.15 4.22
N LYS A 101 -12.62 0.37 3.25
CA LYS A 101 -14.06 0.31 2.96
C LYS A 101 -14.90 -0.14 4.15
N LYS A 102 -14.35 -1.02 4.99
CA LYS A 102 -14.96 -1.46 6.26
C LYS A 102 -14.72 -0.50 7.43
N LYS A 103 -14.26 0.73 7.14
CA LYS A 103 -14.06 1.82 8.11
C LYS A 103 -12.87 1.61 9.07
N PHE A 104 -11.97 0.68 8.80
CA PHE A 104 -10.68 0.68 9.48
C PHE A 104 -9.86 1.90 9.05
N ARG A 105 -9.24 2.57 10.02
CA ARG A 105 -8.43 3.77 9.79
C ARG A 105 -6.99 3.35 9.55
N LEU A 106 -6.47 3.58 8.35
CA LEU A 106 -5.08 3.31 7.97
C LEU A 106 -4.31 4.63 7.89
N LYS A 107 -3.37 4.84 8.80
CA LYS A 107 -2.51 6.02 8.85
C LYS A 107 -1.35 5.89 7.87
N ALA A 108 -1.14 6.88 7.03
CA ALA A 108 0.08 7.01 6.23
C ALA A 108 1.20 7.62 7.08
N ILE A 109 2.32 6.92 7.20
CA ILE A 109 3.59 7.45 7.72
C ILE A 109 4.42 7.85 6.51
N LEU A 110 4.55 9.16 6.31
CA LEU A 110 5.16 9.70 5.11
C LEU A 110 6.68 9.73 5.25
N VAL A 111 7.38 9.18 4.27
CA VAL A 111 8.84 9.21 4.15
C VAL A 111 9.27 9.82 2.81
N ASN A 112 10.52 10.21 2.72
CA ASN A 112 11.14 10.74 1.50
C ASN A 112 12.35 9.88 1.16
N ARG A 113 12.15 8.76 0.46
CA ARG A 113 13.18 7.78 0.18
C ARG A 113 13.73 7.11 1.47
N GLY A 114 14.92 6.54 1.42
CA GLY A 114 15.56 5.85 2.55
C GLY A 114 15.27 4.35 2.57
N TRP A 115 14.84 3.78 1.45
CA TRP A 115 14.56 2.36 1.26
C TRP A 115 14.84 1.95 -0.19
N LEU A 116 15.04 0.67 -0.42
CA LEU A 116 15.27 0.05 -1.73
C LEU A 116 14.42 -1.21 -1.87
N GLU A 117 14.09 -1.54 -3.10
CA GLU A 117 13.37 -2.73 -3.51
C GLU A 117 14.08 -3.36 -4.70
N PHE A 118 14.26 -4.65 -4.67
CA PHE A 118 14.95 -5.42 -5.70
C PHE A 118 14.03 -6.55 -6.15
N ASP A 119 13.31 -6.33 -7.24
CA ASP A 119 12.40 -7.32 -7.82
C ASP A 119 13.04 -8.00 -9.03
N GLU A 120 13.88 -7.29 -9.75
CA GLU A 120 14.54 -7.75 -10.97
C GLU A 120 16.07 -7.67 -10.84
N PRO A 121 16.84 -8.54 -11.52
CA PRO A 121 18.31 -8.47 -11.50
C PRO A 121 18.87 -7.12 -11.95
N SER A 122 18.16 -6.43 -12.84
CA SER A 122 18.51 -5.06 -13.29
C SER A 122 18.50 -4.02 -12.19
N ASP A 123 17.74 -4.23 -11.11
CA ASP A 123 17.66 -3.30 -9.98
C ASP A 123 19.00 -3.18 -9.24
N LEU A 124 19.87 -4.19 -9.34
CA LEU A 124 21.23 -4.15 -8.77
C LEU A 124 22.16 -3.12 -9.45
N ASN A 125 21.82 -2.69 -10.66
CA ASN A 125 22.62 -1.73 -11.43
C ASN A 125 22.20 -0.28 -11.23
N ILE A 126 21.20 -0.01 -10.38
CA ILE A 126 20.71 1.34 -10.13
C ILE A 126 21.70 2.09 -9.24
N LYS A 127 22.20 3.22 -9.75
CA LYS A 127 23.01 4.15 -8.96
C LYS A 127 22.07 5.07 -8.15
N PHE A 128 22.27 5.11 -6.84
CA PHE A 128 21.48 5.87 -5.87
C PHE A 128 22.15 7.19 -5.53
#